data_927b1e936ce792abce209dd0de3784c6
#
_entry.id   927b1e936ce792abce209dd0de3784c6
#
_cell.length_a   1.000
_cell.length_b   1.000
_cell.length_c   1.000
_cell.angle_alpha   90.00
_cell.angle_beta   90.00
_cell.angle_gamma   90.00
#
_symmetry.space_group_name_H-M   'P 1'
#
loop_
_entity.id
_entity.type
_entity.pdbx_description
1 polymer ?
#
loop_
_entity_poly.entity_id
_entity_poly.type
_entity_poly.pdbx_seq_one_letter_code
_entity_poly.pdbx_strand_id
1 'polypeptide(L)'
;PQASDQQKIEAMFRRGLGRPVEAQELEVLMNYLESTRKLAVSKQQQFVELSKRREQLNAQLNSILEPVRKQLLAATGTQSVASDSASVLYRWDFSKGLKDSQKGSKLALKSGAKIEDGALVLDGQGFAVSAPIPEKIQEKTLEAWVQLDGLGQSGGGVITLQDLDGSQFDSIVFAELSERQWLAGSDNHRRTLPFDGAQEQSGGAGPIHLAITFAADGTIIGYRNGVPYGHSIKKTGTVVFDANRARIAIGIRHGNQTSRGRMLRGRVFDVRLHNRALSKDEIAASFAGQPVVSQADVIAQLSDRDKDRFFSLKNSIEKTSV
;
A
#
# COMPACT_ATOMS: atom_id res chain seq x y z
N PRO A 1 -9.82 -35.29 -19.85
CA PRO A 1 -8.66 -34.96 -20.66
C PRO A 1 -8.84 -33.57 -21.27
N GLN A 2 -7.84 -32.70 -21.12
CA GLN A 2 -7.87 -31.37 -21.77
C GLN A 2 -7.66 -31.54 -23.26
N ALA A 3 -8.47 -30.85 -24.09
CA ALA A 3 -8.33 -30.87 -25.55
C ALA A 3 -6.93 -30.38 -25.99
N SER A 4 -6.31 -31.04 -26.95
CA SER A 4 -5.03 -30.61 -27.56
C SER A 4 -5.18 -29.25 -28.24
N ASP A 5 -4.08 -28.55 -28.47
CA ASP A 5 -4.11 -27.27 -29.19
C ASP A 5 -4.66 -27.40 -30.59
N GLN A 6 -4.29 -28.49 -31.30
CA GLN A 6 -4.88 -28.82 -32.59
C GLN A 6 -6.42 -28.92 -32.47
N GLN A 7 -6.93 -29.70 -31.51
CA GLN A 7 -8.37 -29.85 -31.32
C GLN A 7 -9.06 -28.54 -31.01
N LYS A 8 -8.40 -27.65 -30.26
CA LYS A 8 -8.92 -26.30 -30.00
C LYS A 8 -8.99 -25.45 -31.25
N ILE A 9 -7.95 -25.46 -32.08
CA ILE A 9 -7.92 -24.72 -33.35
C ILE A 9 -9.00 -25.26 -34.29
N GLU A 10 -9.12 -26.56 -34.45
CA GLU A 10 -10.17 -27.21 -35.28
C GLU A 10 -11.58 -26.80 -34.80
N ALA A 11 -11.81 -26.77 -33.47
CA ALA A 11 -13.07 -26.37 -32.93
C ALA A 11 -13.36 -24.86 -33.16
N MET A 12 -12.35 -24.00 -33.09
CA MET A 12 -12.47 -22.56 -33.40
C MET A 12 -12.84 -22.34 -34.87
N PHE A 13 -12.22 -23.03 -35.81
CA PHE A 13 -12.53 -22.90 -37.23
C PHE A 13 -13.97 -23.37 -37.53
N ARG A 14 -14.37 -24.52 -37.01
CA ARG A 14 -15.76 -25.02 -37.18
C ARG A 14 -16.81 -24.06 -36.59
N ARG A 15 -16.54 -23.45 -35.41
CA ARG A 15 -17.49 -22.54 -34.77
C ARG A 15 -17.51 -21.15 -35.38
N GLY A 16 -16.34 -20.59 -35.73
CA GLY A 16 -16.20 -19.22 -36.21
C GLY A 16 -16.35 -19.06 -37.72
N LEU A 17 -15.84 -20.05 -38.49
CA LEU A 17 -15.79 -19.96 -39.95
C LEU A 17 -16.68 -20.99 -40.64
N GLY A 18 -17.33 -21.90 -39.92
CA GLY A 18 -18.25 -22.91 -40.45
C GLY A 18 -17.56 -23.96 -41.33
N ARG A 19 -16.20 -24.05 -41.34
CA ARG A 19 -15.43 -25.02 -42.14
C ARG A 19 -14.31 -25.65 -41.29
N PRO A 20 -13.75 -26.80 -41.75
CA PRO A 20 -12.54 -27.34 -41.15
C PRO A 20 -11.34 -26.43 -41.41
N VAL A 21 -10.32 -26.50 -40.56
CA VAL A 21 -9.01 -25.85 -40.78
C VAL A 21 -8.24 -26.63 -41.86
N GLU A 22 -7.59 -25.93 -42.74
CA GLU A 22 -6.71 -26.54 -43.75
C GLU A 22 -5.35 -26.90 -43.14
N ALA A 23 -4.65 -27.88 -43.73
CA ALA A 23 -3.37 -28.36 -43.19
C ALA A 23 -2.32 -27.27 -43.08
N GLN A 24 -2.22 -26.38 -44.05
CA GLN A 24 -1.28 -25.23 -44.01
C GLN A 24 -1.67 -24.21 -42.95
N GLU A 25 -2.96 -23.91 -42.79
CA GLU A 25 -3.45 -23.00 -41.75
C GLU A 25 -3.16 -23.57 -40.35
N LEU A 26 -3.38 -24.87 -40.16
CA LEU A 26 -3.10 -25.55 -38.90
C LEU A 26 -1.61 -25.49 -38.56
N GLU A 27 -0.73 -25.76 -39.53
CA GLU A 27 0.73 -25.69 -39.35
C GLU A 27 1.19 -24.29 -38.93
N VAL A 28 0.71 -23.25 -39.60
CA VAL A 28 1.02 -21.85 -39.28
C VAL A 28 0.57 -21.49 -37.89
N LEU A 29 -0.65 -21.86 -37.51
CA LEU A 29 -1.20 -21.56 -36.18
C LEU A 29 -0.49 -22.33 -35.07
N MET A 30 -0.14 -23.58 -35.29
CA MET A 30 0.62 -24.39 -34.33
C MET A 30 2.02 -23.78 -34.09
N ASN A 31 2.72 -23.40 -35.16
CA ASN A 31 4.04 -22.74 -35.08
C ASN A 31 3.94 -21.38 -34.37
N TYR A 32 2.90 -20.61 -34.63
CA TYR A 32 2.64 -19.35 -33.93
C TYR A 32 2.41 -19.58 -32.43
N LEU A 33 1.58 -20.54 -32.04
CA LEU A 33 1.32 -20.88 -30.64
C LEU A 33 2.59 -21.32 -29.91
N GLU A 34 3.41 -22.16 -30.56
CA GLU A 34 4.68 -22.63 -29.99
C GLU A 34 5.67 -21.47 -29.78
N SER A 35 5.83 -20.62 -30.79
CA SER A 35 6.73 -19.44 -30.70
C SER A 35 6.26 -18.46 -29.62
N THR A 36 4.95 -18.20 -29.52
CA THR A 36 4.35 -17.33 -28.49
C THR A 36 4.56 -17.91 -27.09
N ARG A 37 4.42 -19.22 -26.91
CA ARG A 37 4.70 -19.90 -25.65
C ARG A 37 6.15 -19.79 -25.22
N LYS A 38 7.08 -20.06 -26.16
CA LYS A 38 8.52 -19.91 -25.91
C LYS A 38 8.86 -18.48 -25.47
N LEU A 39 8.28 -17.48 -26.16
CA LEU A 39 8.46 -16.08 -25.81
C LEU A 39 7.87 -15.75 -24.43
N ALA A 40 6.68 -16.25 -24.11
CA ALA A 40 6.03 -16.04 -22.81
C ALA A 40 6.85 -16.65 -21.66
N VAL A 41 7.37 -17.87 -21.84
CA VAL A 41 8.24 -18.53 -20.85
C VAL A 41 9.53 -17.74 -20.66
N SER A 42 10.18 -17.30 -21.74
CA SER A 42 11.40 -16.48 -21.68
C SER A 42 11.17 -15.16 -20.96
N LYS A 43 10.09 -14.44 -21.27
CA LYS A 43 9.72 -13.19 -20.56
C LYS A 43 9.42 -13.42 -19.08
N GLN A 44 8.74 -14.52 -18.76
CA GLN A 44 8.46 -14.89 -17.36
C GLN A 44 9.76 -15.19 -16.60
N GLN A 45 10.71 -15.88 -17.20
CA GLN A 45 12.01 -16.14 -16.59
C GLN A 45 12.81 -14.86 -16.38
N GLN A 46 12.83 -13.96 -17.37
CA GLN A 46 13.47 -12.65 -17.24
C GLN A 46 12.84 -11.82 -16.11
N PHE A 47 11.51 -11.81 -16.02
CA PHE A 47 10.80 -11.09 -14.94
C PHE A 47 11.18 -11.64 -13.57
N VAL A 48 11.21 -12.96 -13.39
CA VAL A 48 11.59 -13.59 -12.11
C VAL A 48 13.04 -13.23 -11.75
N GLU A 49 13.96 -13.29 -12.70
CA GLU A 49 15.38 -12.97 -12.47
C GLU A 49 15.57 -11.48 -12.10
N LEU A 50 14.93 -10.56 -12.83
CA LEU A 50 14.97 -9.13 -12.51
C LEU A 50 14.34 -8.82 -11.16
N SER A 51 13.23 -9.48 -10.80
CA SER A 51 12.58 -9.34 -9.49
C SER A 51 13.52 -9.79 -8.38
N LYS A 52 14.14 -10.95 -8.52
CA LYS A 52 15.12 -11.47 -7.56
C LYS A 52 16.34 -10.54 -7.42
N ARG A 53 16.84 -10.05 -8.54
CA ARG A 53 17.96 -9.09 -8.54
C ARG A 53 17.59 -7.80 -7.82
N ARG A 54 16.39 -7.28 -8.04
CA ARG A 54 15.88 -6.09 -7.36
C ARG A 54 15.73 -6.30 -5.85
N GLU A 55 15.24 -7.47 -5.42
CA GLU A 55 15.19 -7.83 -4.00
C GLU A 55 16.57 -7.82 -3.35
N GLN A 56 17.57 -8.42 -4.00
CA GLN A 56 18.95 -8.43 -3.50
C GLN A 56 19.53 -7.02 -3.37
N LEU A 57 19.29 -6.16 -4.37
CA LEU A 57 19.77 -4.77 -4.34
C LEU A 57 19.08 -3.96 -3.22
N ASN A 58 17.77 -4.16 -3.03
CA ASN A 58 17.04 -3.52 -1.93
C ASN A 58 17.52 -4.01 -0.55
N ALA A 59 17.80 -5.31 -0.39
CA ALA A 59 18.36 -5.84 0.84
C ALA A 59 19.74 -5.22 1.16
N GLN A 60 20.60 -5.06 0.15
CA GLN A 60 21.89 -4.37 0.32
C GLN A 60 21.71 -2.90 0.66
N LEU A 61 20.76 -2.21 0.03
CA LEU A 61 20.43 -0.82 0.33
C LEU A 61 19.97 -0.66 1.78
N ASN A 62 19.05 -1.52 2.22
CA ASN A 62 18.55 -1.50 3.59
C ASN A 62 19.65 -1.82 4.63
N SER A 63 20.59 -2.70 4.31
CA SER A 63 21.73 -3.00 5.21
C SER A 63 22.61 -1.79 5.49
N ILE A 64 22.67 -0.81 4.59
CA ILE A 64 23.40 0.44 4.77
C ILE A 64 22.56 1.45 5.57
N LEU A 65 21.26 1.53 5.30
CA LEU A 65 20.39 2.57 5.87
C LEU A 65 19.91 2.26 7.29
N GLU A 66 19.59 1.01 7.59
CA GLU A 66 18.96 0.63 8.86
C GLU A 66 19.81 0.87 10.11
N PRO A 67 21.13 0.63 10.13
CA PRO A 67 21.95 0.94 11.30
C PRO A 67 21.91 2.43 11.65
N VAL A 68 22.03 3.31 10.63
CA VAL A 68 22.01 4.76 10.80
C VAL A 68 20.61 5.24 11.22
N ARG A 69 19.55 4.68 10.62
CA ARG A 69 18.17 4.98 11.01
C ARG A 69 17.90 4.63 12.48
N LYS A 70 18.34 3.46 12.94
CA LYS A 70 18.22 3.04 14.35
C LYS A 70 18.99 3.99 15.28
N GLN A 71 20.18 4.42 14.88
CA GLN A 71 20.98 5.37 15.65
C GLN A 71 20.30 6.74 15.76
N LEU A 72 19.75 7.26 14.64
CA LEU A 72 19.02 8.53 14.63
C LEU A 72 17.74 8.46 15.45
N LEU A 73 16.96 7.38 15.35
CA LEU A 73 15.77 7.15 16.17
C LEU A 73 16.10 7.10 17.67
N ALA A 74 17.22 6.47 18.03
CA ALA A 74 17.68 6.43 19.42
C ALA A 74 18.16 7.82 19.92
N ALA A 75 18.75 8.63 19.06
CA ALA A 75 19.24 9.98 19.39
C ALA A 75 18.11 11.01 19.47
N THR A 76 17.00 10.81 18.74
CA THR A 76 15.84 11.71 18.73
C THR A 76 14.96 11.57 19.97
N GLY A 77 15.49 11.01 21.05
CA GLY A 77 14.89 10.74 22.36
C GLY A 77 13.48 11.28 22.53
N THR A 78 12.60 10.48 23.04
CA THR A 78 11.18 10.66 23.37
C THR A 78 10.81 12.07 23.89
N GLN A 79 10.88 13.10 23.08
CA GLN A 79 10.02 14.27 23.23
C GLN A 79 8.68 13.91 22.57
N SER A 80 7.92 13.08 23.27
CA SER A 80 6.49 13.00 23.08
C SER A 80 5.93 14.40 23.35
N VAL A 81 5.81 15.20 22.29
CA VAL A 81 4.83 16.27 22.31
C VAL A 81 3.50 15.55 22.45
N ALA A 82 2.85 15.71 23.58
CA ALA A 82 1.53 15.20 23.86
C ALA A 82 0.56 15.84 22.85
N SER A 83 0.53 15.32 21.62
CA SER A 83 -0.60 15.51 20.73
C SER A 83 -1.75 14.79 21.42
N ASP A 84 -2.79 15.53 21.69
CA ASP A 84 -3.98 15.17 22.45
C ASP A 84 -4.39 13.72 22.18
N SER A 85 -3.93 12.80 23.03
CA SER A 85 -4.20 11.36 22.91
C SER A 85 -5.69 11.03 23.11
N ALA A 86 -6.48 12.03 23.51
CA ALA A 86 -7.91 11.90 23.78
C ALA A 86 -8.77 11.59 22.56
N SER A 87 -8.29 11.86 21.33
CA SER A 87 -9.04 11.58 20.10
C SER A 87 -8.65 10.29 19.39
N VAL A 88 -7.51 9.69 19.74
CA VAL A 88 -7.06 8.43 19.12
C VAL A 88 -7.90 7.28 19.68
N LEU A 89 -8.72 6.69 18.80
CA LEU A 89 -9.56 5.56 19.18
C LEU A 89 -8.76 4.24 19.17
N TYR A 90 -7.90 4.04 18.16
CA TYR A 90 -6.98 2.91 18.02
C TYR A 90 -5.64 3.38 17.48
N ARG A 91 -4.54 2.78 17.96
CA ARG A 91 -3.21 3.02 17.46
C ARG A 91 -2.38 1.74 17.51
N TRP A 92 -1.88 1.32 16.36
CA TRP A 92 -0.87 0.25 16.24
C TRP A 92 0.47 0.85 15.83
N ASP A 93 1.39 0.88 16.79
CA ASP A 93 2.80 1.19 16.61
C ASP A 93 3.54 -0.15 16.42
N PHE A 94 3.93 -0.47 15.20
CA PHE A 94 4.48 -1.76 14.87
C PHE A 94 5.87 -2.01 15.46
N SER A 95 6.55 -0.98 15.98
CA SER A 95 7.76 -1.17 16.79
C SER A 95 7.46 -1.86 18.13
N LYS A 96 6.22 -1.79 18.59
CA LYS A 96 5.70 -2.44 19.81
C LYS A 96 4.91 -3.71 19.52
N GLY A 97 4.80 -4.11 18.24
CA GLY A 97 4.13 -5.32 17.80
C GLY A 97 2.69 -5.11 17.33
N LEU A 98 1.83 -6.11 17.53
CA LEU A 98 0.49 -6.18 16.92
C LEU A 98 -0.63 -5.68 17.83
N LYS A 99 -0.32 -5.29 19.07
CA LYS A 99 -1.33 -4.88 20.04
C LYS A 99 -1.53 -3.37 19.99
N ASP A 100 -2.78 -2.94 19.82
CA ASP A 100 -3.15 -1.53 19.91
C ASP A 100 -2.83 -0.96 21.28
N SER A 101 -2.29 0.25 21.33
CA SER A 101 -1.84 0.92 22.53
C SER A 101 -2.98 1.56 23.36
N GLN A 102 -4.18 1.72 22.77
CA GLN A 102 -5.31 2.40 23.43
C GLN A 102 -6.22 1.39 24.14
N LYS A 103 -6.66 0.34 23.45
CA LYS A 103 -7.66 -0.62 23.94
C LYS A 103 -7.14 -2.06 24.00
N GLY A 104 -5.91 -2.28 23.57
CA GLY A 104 -5.29 -3.60 23.59
C GLY A 104 -5.79 -4.57 22.49
N SER A 105 -6.52 -4.08 21.49
CA SER A 105 -6.96 -4.88 20.35
C SER A 105 -5.76 -5.40 19.56
N LYS A 106 -5.74 -6.71 19.29
CA LYS A 106 -4.64 -7.36 18.55
C LYS A 106 -5.00 -7.55 17.09
N LEU A 107 -4.08 -7.18 16.19
CA LEU A 107 -4.20 -7.48 14.77
C LEU A 107 -3.92 -8.96 14.50
N ALA A 108 -4.70 -9.55 13.59
CA ALA A 108 -4.44 -10.85 13.00
C ALA A 108 -3.76 -10.67 11.64
N LEU A 109 -2.56 -11.22 11.50
CA LEU A 109 -1.83 -11.24 10.22
C LEU A 109 -2.42 -12.29 9.29
N LYS A 110 -2.48 -11.99 7.99
CA LYS A 110 -3.02 -12.82 6.93
C LYS A 110 -2.04 -12.88 5.75
N SER A 111 -2.03 -14.03 5.05
CA SER A 111 -1.41 -14.22 3.73
C SER A 111 0.06 -13.76 3.64
N GLY A 112 0.88 -14.03 4.65
CA GLY A 112 2.31 -13.72 4.61
C GLY A 112 2.72 -12.33 5.12
N ALA A 113 1.78 -11.51 5.59
CA ALA A 113 2.13 -10.28 6.31
C ALA A 113 2.94 -10.62 7.56
N LYS A 114 3.98 -9.85 7.88
CA LYS A 114 4.87 -10.10 9.02
C LYS A 114 5.32 -8.80 9.67
N ILE A 115 5.75 -8.88 10.93
CA ILE A 115 6.45 -7.78 11.61
C ILE A 115 7.95 -8.00 11.45
N GLU A 116 8.63 -6.99 10.96
CA GLU A 116 10.08 -7.01 10.78
C GLU A 116 10.62 -5.58 10.91
N ASP A 117 11.69 -5.40 11.70
CA ASP A 117 12.36 -4.11 11.95
C ASP A 117 11.39 -2.97 12.33
N GLY A 118 10.44 -3.27 13.22
CA GLY A 118 9.51 -2.27 13.74
C GLY A 118 8.42 -1.83 12.76
N ALA A 119 8.19 -2.60 11.70
CA ALA A 119 7.16 -2.33 10.70
C ALA A 119 6.34 -3.57 10.36
N LEU A 120 5.10 -3.36 9.94
CA LEU A 120 4.30 -4.36 9.23
C LEU A 120 4.76 -4.41 7.78
N VAL A 121 5.40 -5.52 7.40
CA VAL A 121 5.91 -5.76 6.04
C VAL A 121 4.84 -6.43 5.19
N LEU A 122 4.59 -5.85 4.02
CA LEU A 122 3.54 -6.23 3.07
C LEU A 122 4.16 -6.49 1.69
N ASP A 123 3.98 -7.68 1.18
CA ASP A 123 4.55 -8.18 -0.07
C ASP A 123 3.61 -8.05 -1.29
N GLY A 124 2.44 -7.43 -1.10
CA GLY A 124 1.38 -7.36 -2.11
C GLY A 124 0.40 -8.55 -2.07
N GLN A 125 0.50 -9.41 -1.07
CA GLN A 125 -0.45 -10.49 -0.80
C GLN A 125 -0.90 -10.47 0.67
N GLY A 126 0.01 -10.12 1.58
CA GLY A 126 -0.24 -10.06 2.99
C GLY A 126 -1.02 -8.82 3.43
N PHE A 127 -1.81 -8.97 4.50
CA PHE A 127 -2.54 -7.88 5.16
C PHE A 127 -2.78 -8.20 6.64
N ALA A 128 -3.23 -7.21 7.40
CA ALA A 128 -3.60 -7.39 8.80
C ALA A 128 -5.04 -6.90 9.04
N VAL A 129 -5.75 -7.51 10.01
CA VAL A 129 -7.11 -7.12 10.38
C VAL A 129 -7.28 -7.07 11.88
N SER A 130 -8.07 -6.11 12.38
CA SER A 130 -8.48 -6.05 13.78
C SER A 130 -9.67 -6.97 14.07
N ALA A 131 -9.95 -7.18 15.35
CA ALA A 131 -11.28 -7.60 15.80
C ALA A 131 -12.34 -6.55 15.40
N PRO A 132 -13.65 -6.89 15.42
CA PRO A 132 -14.71 -5.90 15.26
C PRO A 132 -14.57 -4.75 16.26
N ILE A 133 -14.83 -3.53 15.80
CA ILE A 133 -14.77 -2.30 16.60
C ILE A 133 -16.08 -2.14 17.34
N PRO A 134 -16.08 -2.02 18.70
CA PRO A 134 -17.31 -1.91 19.48
C PRO A 134 -17.97 -0.52 19.42
N GLU A 135 -17.30 0.46 18.83
CA GLU A 135 -17.83 1.81 18.69
C GLU A 135 -18.54 2.01 17.37
N LYS A 136 -19.58 2.85 17.37
CA LYS A 136 -20.16 3.42 16.16
C LYS A 136 -19.28 4.58 15.68
N ILE A 137 -18.89 4.55 14.40
CA ILE A 137 -17.99 5.54 13.79
C ILE A 137 -18.72 6.20 12.61
N GLN A 138 -18.74 7.52 12.61
CA GLN A 138 -19.28 8.33 11.50
C GLN A 138 -18.21 9.29 10.98
N GLU A 139 -17.87 10.34 11.75
CA GLU A 139 -16.70 11.14 11.46
C GLU A 139 -15.45 10.35 11.82
N LYS A 140 -14.37 10.57 11.08
CA LYS A 140 -13.12 9.86 11.35
C LYS A 140 -11.92 10.52 10.71
N THR A 141 -10.77 10.15 11.22
CA THR A 141 -9.48 10.34 10.56
C THR A 141 -8.77 9.01 10.50
N LEU A 142 -8.36 8.63 9.30
CA LEU A 142 -7.43 7.53 9.05
C LEU A 142 -6.04 8.13 8.92
N GLU A 143 -5.07 7.61 9.67
CA GLU A 143 -3.71 8.13 9.70
C GLU A 143 -2.70 6.98 9.67
N ALA A 144 -1.62 7.13 8.91
CA ALA A 144 -0.59 6.12 8.81
C ALA A 144 0.78 6.69 8.44
N TRP A 145 1.84 5.98 8.89
CA TRP A 145 3.20 6.14 8.40
C TRP A 145 3.55 4.94 7.53
N VAL A 146 3.79 5.16 6.25
CA VAL A 146 3.97 4.11 5.25
C VAL A 146 5.17 4.39 4.36
N GLN A 147 5.89 3.34 4.00
CA GLN A 147 6.94 3.37 2.98
C GLN A 147 6.56 2.40 1.86
N LEU A 148 6.48 2.90 0.63
CA LEU A 148 6.21 2.06 -0.54
C LEU A 148 7.47 1.33 -0.99
N ASP A 149 7.36 0.07 -1.37
CA ASP A 149 8.48 -0.67 -2.00
C ASP A 149 8.79 -0.19 -3.41
N GLY A 150 7.81 0.44 -4.06
CA GLY A 150 7.94 0.98 -5.41
C GLY A 150 6.67 1.64 -5.88
N LEU A 151 6.78 2.44 -6.95
CA LEU A 151 5.69 3.23 -7.50
C LEU A 151 4.85 2.48 -8.55
N GLY A 152 5.30 1.33 -9.03
CA GLY A 152 4.61 0.51 -10.03
C GLY A 152 3.48 -0.37 -9.45
N GLN A 153 2.84 0.06 -8.36
CA GLN A 153 1.68 -0.60 -7.76
C GLN A 153 0.45 0.31 -7.85
N SER A 154 -0.73 -0.26 -7.81
CA SER A 154 -1.99 0.47 -7.96
C SER A 154 -3.10 -0.14 -7.11
N GLY A 155 -3.91 0.72 -6.49
CA GLY A 155 -5.11 0.34 -5.75
C GLY A 155 -4.86 -0.28 -4.36
N GLY A 156 -3.61 -0.31 -3.88
CA GLY A 156 -3.28 -0.83 -2.55
C GLY A 156 -3.77 0.07 -1.42
N GLY A 157 -4.48 -0.51 -0.45
CA GLY A 157 -4.94 0.21 0.75
C GLY A 157 -3.89 0.19 1.86
N VAL A 158 -3.62 1.35 2.47
CA VAL A 158 -2.71 1.47 3.62
C VAL A 158 -3.42 1.09 4.91
N ILE A 159 -4.44 1.88 5.27
CA ILE A 159 -5.37 1.66 6.38
C ILE A 159 -6.79 1.82 5.85
N THR A 160 -7.66 0.93 6.25
CA THR A 160 -9.05 0.87 5.83
C THR A 160 -9.95 0.65 7.04
N LEU A 161 -10.98 1.47 7.20
CA LEU A 161 -12.13 1.14 8.03
C LEU A 161 -13.18 0.53 7.11
N GLN A 162 -13.59 -0.69 7.38
CA GLN A 162 -14.57 -1.43 6.57
C GLN A 162 -15.57 -2.17 7.43
N ASP A 163 -16.74 -2.49 6.87
CA ASP A 163 -17.64 -3.49 7.46
C ASP A 163 -16.99 -4.89 7.43
N LEU A 164 -17.63 -5.86 8.10
CA LEU A 164 -17.02 -7.18 8.29
C LEU A 164 -16.83 -7.96 7.00
N ASP A 165 -17.61 -7.71 5.95
CA ASP A 165 -17.48 -8.36 4.64
C ASP A 165 -16.66 -7.51 3.64
N GLY A 166 -16.38 -6.24 3.97
CA GLY A 166 -15.61 -5.30 3.14
C GLY A 166 -16.42 -4.68 2.00
N SER A 167 -17.76 -4.75 2.05
CA SER A 167 -18.63 -4.16 1.03
C SER A 167 -18.73 -2.64 1.16
N GLN A 168 -18.68 -2.12 2.39
CA GLN A 168 -18.64 -0.69 2.70
C GLN A 168 -17.31 -0.36 3.36
N PHE A 169 -16.61 0.66 2.86
CA PHE A 169 -15.29 1.01 3.39
C PHE A 169 -14.91 2.47 3.11
N ASP A 170 -13.98 2.99 3.93
CA ASP A 170 -13.17 4.17 3.67
C ASP A 170 -11.70 3.81 3.90
N SER A 171 -10.82 4.23 3.01
CA SER A 171 -9.43 3.80 2.98
C SER A 171 -8.48 4.90 2.52
N ILE A 172 -7.23 4.86 2.96
CA ILE A 172 -6.12 5.56 2.28
C ILE A 172 -5.60 4.63 1.20
N VAL A 173 -5.69 5.03 -0.08
CA VAL A 173 -5.34 4.20 -1.24
C VAL A 173 -4.27 4.86 -2.10
N PHE A 174 -3.33 4.05 -2.60
CA PHE A 174 -2.30 4.50 -3.53
C PHE A 174 -2.65 4.16 -4.97
N ALA A 175 -2.57 5.16 -5.87
CA ALA A 175 -2.60 5.03 -7.33
C ALA A 175 -3.79 4.26 -7.90
N GLU A 176 -5.01 4.45 -7.37
CA GLU A 176 -6.21 3.75 -7.89
C GLU A 176 -6.79 4.43 -9.15
N LEU A 177 -7.06 5.74 -9.08
CA LEU A 177 -7.62 6.53 -10.18
C LEU A 177 -6.58 7.45 -10.84
N SER A 178 -5.55 7.82 -10.10
CA SER A 178 -4.50 8.72 -10.54
C SER A 178 -3.15 8.10 -10.25
N GLU A 179 -2.32 8.01 -11.28
CA GLU A 179 -1.00 7.39 -11.17
C GLU A 179 -0.13 8.08 -10.10
N ARG A 180 0.47 7.29 -9.21
CA ARG A 180 1.38 7.76 -8.14
C ARG A 180 0.78 8.77 -7.18
N GLN A 181 -0.54 8.85 -7.06
CA GLN A 181 -1.23 9.75 -6.14
C GLN A 181 -1.98 9.00 -5.05
N TRP A 182 -2.19 9.69 -3.93
CA TRP A 182 -2.98 9.20 -2.81
C TRP A 182 -4.44 9.62 -2.94
N LEU A 183 -5.35 8.77 -2.53
CA LEU A 183 -6.79 8.92 -2.71
C LEU A 183 -7.54 8.48 -1.45
N ALA A 184 -8.71 9.05 -1.24
CA ALA A 184 -9.73 8.47 -0.38
C ALA A 184 -10.43 7.34 -1.14
N GLY A 185 -10.14 6.09 -0.81
CA GLY A 185 -10.86 4.93 -1.37
C GLY A 185 -12.21 4.73 -0.69
N SER A 186 -13.22 4.32 -1.46
CA SER A 186 -14.56 4.01 -0.93
C SER A 186 -15.31 3.03 -1.81
N ASP A 187 -16.37 2.43 -1.26
CA ASP A 187 -17.26 1.53 -1.98
C ASP A 187 -17.85 2.22 -3.23
N ASN A 188 -17.72 1.54 -4.38
CA ASN A 188 -18.18 2.00 -5.69
C ASN A 188 -17.75 3.45 -6.02
N HIS A 189 -16.61 3.90 -5.54
CA HIS A 189 -16.07 5.27 -5.68
C HIS A 189 -17.03 6.38 -5.22
N ARG A 190 -17.98 6.10 -4.35
CA ARG A 190 -19.00 7.08 -3.90
C ARG A 190 -18.39 8.31 -3.23
N ARG A 191 -17.29 8.13 -2.50
CA ARG A 191 -16.56 9.17 -1.78
C ARG A 191 -15.12 9.33 -2.29
N THR A 192 -14.84 8.77 -3.47
CA THR A 192 -13.53 8.81 -4.10
C THR A 192 -13.52 9.86 -5.20
N LEU A 193 -12.59 10.79 -5.11
CA LEU A 193 -12.19 11.71 -6.17
C LEU A 193 -10.68 11.96 -6.02
N PRO A 194 -9.97 12.32 -7.11
CA PRO A 194 -8.61 12.79 -7.00
C PRO A 194 -8.53 14.03 -6.10
N PHE A 195 -7.54 14.07 -5.21
CA PHE A 195 -7.17 15.28 -4.47
C PHE A 195 -6.35 16.23 -5.34
N ASP A 196 -5.87 15.77 -6.51
CA ASP A 196 -4.93 16.49 -7.39
C ASP A 196 -3.64 16.90 -6.65
N GLY A 197 -3.24 16.09 -5.69
CA GLY A 197 -2.01 16.27 -4.94
C GLY A 197 -0.77 15.90 -5.77
N ALA A 198 0.41 16.22 -5.25
CA ALA A 198 1.66 15.89 -5.91
C ALA A 198 1.85 14.37 -6.06
N GLN A 199 2.36 13.94 -7.21
CA GLN A 199 2.73 12.54 -7.44
C GLN A 199 3.94 12.14 -6.59
N GLU A 200 3.95 10.91 -6.09
CA GLU A 200 5.13 10.34 -5.46
C GLU A 200 6.24 10.15 -6.50
N GLN A 201 7.44 10.62 -6.15
CA GLN A 201 8.59 10.61 -7.07
C GLN A 201 9.54 9.44 -6.83
N SER A 202 9.50 8.81 -5.64
CA SER A 202 10.36 7.67 -5.31
C SER A 202 9.67 6.69 -4.38
N GLY A 203 9.74 5.40 -4.71
CA GLY A 203 9.46 4.33 -3.78
C GLY A 203 10.69 4.08 -2.91
N GLY A 204 10.50 3.73 -1.64
CA GLY A 204 11.61 3.42 -0.74
C GLY A 204 12.33 4.62 -0.12
N ALA A 205 11.88 5.85 -0.39
CA ALA A 205 12.51 7.08 0.11
C ALA A 205 12.37 7.32 1.63
N GLY A 206 11.81 6.39 2.36
CA GLY A 206 11.52 6.49 3.80
C GLY A 206 10.02 6.57 4.07
N PRO A 207 9.63 6.58 5.35
CA PRO A 207 8.23 6.68 5.74
C PRO A 207 7.62 8.02 5.32
N ILE A 208 6.41 7.95 4.79
CA ILE A 208 5.55 9.09 4.47
C ILE A 208 4.41 9.08 5.50
N HIS A 209 4.12 10.22 6.10
CA HIS A 209 2.92 10.39 6.90
C HIS A 209 1.74 10.74 5.99
N LEU A 210 0.65 10.02 6.15
CA LEU A 210 -0.60 10.22 5.43
C LEU A 210 -1.75 10.30 6.42
N ALA A 211 -2.67 11.24 6.18
CA ALA A 211 -3.93 11.25 6.88
C ALA A 211 -5.07 11.64 5.92
N ILE A 212 -6.24 11.06 6.13
CA ILE A 212 -7.47 11.48 5.45
C ILE A 212 -8.55 11.67 6.50
N THR A 213 -9.13 12.88 6.53
CA THR A 213 -10.22 13.24 7.42
C THR A 213 -11.56 13.16 6.67
N PHE A 214 -12.58 12.65 7.36
CA PHE A 214 -13.94 12.52 6.85
C PHE A 214 -14.88 13.22 7.84
N ALA A 215 -15.32 14.43 7.51
CA ALA A 215 -16.19 15.25 8.35
C ALA A 215 -17.67 14.92 8.13
N ALA A 216 -18.52 15.16 9.13
CA ALA A 216 -19.95 14.87 9.12
C ALA A 216 -20.69 15.53 7.94
N ASP A 217 -20.23 16.69 7.52
CA ASP A 217 -20.79 17.44 6.40
C ASP A 217 -20.39 16.89 5.01
N GLY A 218 -19.63 15.77 4.96
CA GLY A 218 -19.14 15.15 3.76
C GLY A 218 -17.85 15.74 3.18
N THR A 219 -17.20 16.67 3.90
CA THR A 219 -15.89 17.18 3.52
C THR A 219 -14.81 16.12 3.79
N ILE A 220 -13.97 15.85 2.78
CA ILE A 220 -12.86 14.91 2.86
C ILE A 220 -11.58 15.67 2.49
N ILE A 221 -10.56 15.59 3.34
CA ILE A 221 -9.28 16.27 3.14
C ILE A 221 -8.16 15.26 3.29
N GLY A 222 -7.29 15.20 2.27
CA GLY A 222 -6.04 14.44 2.32
C GLY A 222 -4.92 15.29 2.91
N TYR A 223 -4.00 14.65 3.63
CA TYR A 223 -2.78 15.25 4.15
C TYR A 223 -1.59 14.35 3.88
N ARG A 224 -0.45 14.97 3.57
CA ARG A 224 0.84 14.32 3.39
C ARG A 224 1.92 15.07 4.17
N ASN A 225 2.61 14.37 5.05
CA ASN A 225 3.65 14.96 5.93
C ASN A 225 3.15 16.20 6.70
N GLY A 226 1.95 16.08 7.30
CA GLY A 226 1.36 17.12 8.14
C GLY A 226 0.72 18.29 7.42
N VAL A 227 0.79 18.36 6.09
CA VAL A 227 0.22 19.46 5.30
C VAL A 227 -0.89 18.97 4.35
N PRO A 228 -1.88 19.81 4.01
CA PRO A 228 -2.92 19.45 3.05
C PRO A 228 -2.34 18.92 1.73
N TYR A 229 -2.94 17.86 1.20
CA TYR A 229 -2.54 17.17 -0.02
C TYR A 229 -3.56 17.43 -1.12
N GLY A 230 -3.27 18.40 -1.98
CA GLY A 230 -4.16 18.82 -3.06
C GLY A 230 -5.43 19.54 -2.58
N HIS A 231 -6.56 19.24 -3.20
CA HIS A 231 -7.84 19.89 -2.91
C HIS A 231 -8.72 19.05 -1.99
N SER A 232 -9.54 19.71 -1.17
CA SER A 232 -10.60 19.04 -0.43
C SER A 232 -11.70 18.55 -1.37
N ILE A 233 -12.32 17.43 -1.00
CA ILE A 233 -13.46 16.85 -1.71
C ILE A 233 -14.72 17.09 -0.89
N LYS A 234 -15.83 17.45 -1.56
CA LYS A 234 -17.15 17.55 -0.93
C LYS A 234 -18.06 16.47 -1.48
N LYS A 235 -18.57 15.61 -0.61
CA LYS A 235 -19.53 14.54 -0.94
C LYS A 235 -20.77 14.62 -0.05
N THR A 236 -21.80 13.90 -0.40
CA THR A 236 -23.04 13.88 0.37
C THR A 236 -22.88 12.99 1.60
N GLY A 237 -22.58 13.60 2.74
CA GLY A 237 -22.50 12.94 4.05
C GLY A 237 -21.32 11.98 4.20
N THR A 238 -21.20 11.43 5.39
CA THR A 238 -20.24 10.37 5.74
C THR A 238 -20.93 9.02 5.81
N VAL A 239 -20.14 7.95 5.65
CA VAL A 239 -20.61 6.59 5.96
C VAL A 239 -20.60 6.35 7.45
N VAL A 240 -21.66 5.72 7.94
CA VAL A 240 -21.76 5.24 9.31
C VAL A 240 -21.34 3.78 9.38
N PHE A 241 -20.40 3.49 10.25
CA PHE A 241 -19.99 2.13 10.60
C PHE A 241 -20.58 1.81 11.98
N ASP A 242 -21.51 0.86 12.03
CA ASP A 242 -22.19 0.50 13.25
C ASP A 242 -21.29 -0.29 14.20
N ALA A 243 -21.57 -0.17 15.51
CA ALA A 243 -20.85 -0.86 16.57
C ALA A 243 -20.83 -2.39 16.33
N ASN A 244 -19.66 -3.01 16.48
CA ASN A 244 -19.38 -4.43 16.24
C ASN A 244 -19.64 -4.92 14.79
N ARG A 245 -19.84 -4.01 13.84
CA ARG A 245 -20.09 -4.32 12.43
C ARG A 245 -18.98 -3.89 11.51
N ALA A 246 -17.95 -3.24 12.04
CA ALA A 246 -16.80 -2.76 11.29
C ALA A 246 -15.47 -3.18 11.93
N ARG A 247 -14.40 -3.10 11.17
CA ARG A 247 -13.02 -3.37 11.60
C ARG A 247 -12.00 -2.57 10.81
N ILE A 248 -10.77 -2.48 11.33
CA ILE A 248 -9.62 -1.98 10.59
C ILE A 248 -8.99 -3.12 9.79
N ALA A 249 -8.62 -2.81 8.54
CA ALA A 249 -7.73 -3.61 7.72
C ALA A 249 -6.51 -2.76 7.31
N ILE A 250 -5.34 -3.38 7.21
CA ILE A 250 -4.06 -2.71 6.90
C ILE A 250 -3.38 -3.52 5.80
N GLY A 251 -2.95 -2.85 4.73
CA GLY A 251 -2.31 -3.50 3.59
C GLY A 251 -3.27 -4.00 2.50
N ILE A 252 -4.55 -3.79 2.69
CA ILE A 252 -5.59 -4.13 1.71
C ILE A 252 -6.59 -2.97 1.60
N ARG A 253 -7.02 -2.65 0.37
CA ARG A 253 -8.01 -1.60 0.14
C ARG A 253 -9.37 -1.92 0.77
N HIS A 254 -9.85 -3.14 0.60
CA HIS A 254 -11.04 -3.67 1.26
C HIS A 254 -11.20 -5.17 1.02
N GLY A 255 -12.04 -5.81 1.83
CA GLY A 255 -12.36 -7.23 1.73
C GLY A 255 -11.57 -8.10 2.71
N ASN A 256 -11.69 -9.41 2.56
CA ASN A 256 -11.22 -10.41 3.51
C ASN A 256 -10.22 -11.41 2.93
N GLN A 257 -9.91 -11.25 1.64
CA GLN A 257 -9.04 -12.15 0.89
C GLN A 257 -8.11 -11.34 0.00
N THR A 258 -6.92 -11.87 -0.23
CA THR A 258 -5.97 -11.33 -1.18
C THR A 258 -6.62 -11.15 -2.56
N SER A 259 -6.52 -9.97 -3.13
CA SER A 259 -7.09 -9.64 -4.43
C SER A 259 -6.16 -8.70 -5.20
N ARG A 260 -5.90 -9.04 -6.46
CA ARG A 260 -5.07 -8.19 -7.34
C ARG A 260 -5.68 -6.78 -7.44
N GLY A 261 -4.82 -5.75 -7.38
CA GLY A 261 -5.23 -4.35 -7.45
C GLY A 261 -5.87 -3.80 -6.17
N ARG A 262 -5.74 -4.53 -5.03
CA ARG A 262 -6.20 -4.06 -3.71
C ARG A 262 -5.13 -4.14 -2.63
N MET A 263 -4.00 -4.78 -2.93
CA MET A 263 -2.95 -5.08 -1.97
C MET A 263 -1.83 -4.05 -2.06
N LEU A 264 -1.35 -3.60 -0.91
CA LEU A 264 -0.20 -2.72 -0.79
C LEU A 264 1.09 -3.54 -0.77
N ARG A 265 2.15 -2.99 -1.36
CA ARG A 265 3.53 -3.46 -1.20
C ARG A 265 4.34 -2.37 -0.54
N GLY A 266 4.95 -2.72 0.60
CA GLY A 266 5.70 -1.75 1.38
C GLY A 266 5.76 -2.08 2.86
N ARG A 267 6.05 -1.08 3.66
CA ARG A 267 6.17 -1.15 5.12
C ARG A 267 5.23 -0.14 5.75
N VAL A 268 4.49 -0.55 6.77
CA VAL A 268 3.65 0.34 7.59
C VAL A 268 4.22 0.37 9.00
N PHE A 269 4.46 1.57 9.54
CA PHE A 269 5.15 1.76 10.81
C PHE A 269 4.21 2.08 11.97
N ASP A 270 3.22 2.93 11.72
CA ASP A 270 2.22 3.35 12.70
C ASP A 270 0.89 3.58 11.96
N VAL A 271 -0.21 3.16 12.52
CA VAL A 271 -1.56 3.48 12.03
C VAL A 271 -2.45 3.92 13.16
N ARG A 272 -3.33 4.88 12.87
CA ARG A 272 -4.27 5.43 13.83
C ARG A 272 -5.66 5.59 13.23
N LEU A 273 -6.65 5.29 14.03
CA LEU A 273 -8.04 5.62 13.79
C LEU A 273 -8.49 6.65 14.84
N HIS A 274 -9.01 7.76 14.39
CA HIS A 274 -9.67 8.75 15.22
C HIS A 274 -11.17 8.73 14.94
N ASN A 275 -12.00 8.99 15.95
CA ASN A 275 -13.46 9.03 15.85
C ASN A 275 -14.03 10.41 15.51
N ARG A 276 -13.21 11.27 14.95
CA ARG A 276 -13.55 12.62 14.45
C ARG A 276 -12.65 13.04 13.30
N ALA A 277 -13.09 14.02 12.54
CA ALA A 277 -12.24 14.70 11.57
C ALA A 277 -11.28 15.63 12.33
N LEU A 278 -9.97 15.35 12.24
CA LEU A 278 -8.93 16.21 12.82
C LEU A 278 -8.78 17.48 11.99
N SER A 279 -8.45 18.58 12.67
CA SER A 279 -8.08 19.84 12.03
C SER A 279 -6.69 19.78 11.42
N LYS A 280 -6.38 20.73 10.54
CA LYS A 280 -5.05 20.88 9.92
C LYS A 280 -3.94 20.98 10.97
N ASP A 281 -4.16 21.73 12.05
CA ASP A 281 -3.15 21.94 13.08
C ASP A 281 -2.91 20.67 13.91
N GLU A 282 -3.97 19.89 14.17
CA GLU A 282 -3.87 18.59 14.84
C GLU A 282 -3.12 17.56 13.99
N ILE A 283 -3.36 17.53 12.67
CA ILE A 283 -2.61 16.67 11.75
C ILE A 283 -1.14 17.08 11.70
N ALA A 284 -0.85 18.39 11.65
CA ALA A 284 0.53 18.90 11.68
C ALA A 284 1.23 18.53 13.01
N ALA A 285 0.53 18.67 14.14
CA ALA A 285 1.06 18.28 15.45
C ALA A 285 1.27 16.76 15.56
N SER A 286 0.36 15.96 15.02
CA SER A 286 0.50 14.50 14.98
C SER A 286 1.74 14.08 14.16
N PHE A 287 1.95 14.69 13.01
CA PHE A 287 3.15 14.47 12.20
C PHE A 287 4.43 14.87 12.93
N ALA A 288 4.47 16.06 13.56
CA ALA A 288 5.64 16.58 14.28
C ALA A 288 6.01 15.74 15.53
N GLY A 289 5.03 15.10 16.16
CA GLY A 289 5.23 14.28 17.35
C GLY A 289 5.81 12.87 17.10
N GLN A 290 6.01 12.47 15.86
CA GLN A 290 6.68 11.21 15.53
C GLN A 290 8.15 11.45 15.22
N PRO A 291 9.06 10.62 15.73
CA PRO A 291 10.44 10.59 15.29
C PRO A 291 10.49 10.00 13.86
N VAL A 292 10.15 10.80 12.87
CA VAL A 292 10.30 10.44 11.47
C VAL A 292 11.72 10.77 11.08
N VAL A 293 12.60 9.78 11.06
CA VAL A 293 13.91 9.89 10.44
C VAL A 293 13.70 9.81 8.94
N SER A 294 13.76 10.95 8.27
CA SER A 294 13.65 11.00 6.81
C SER A 294 14.83 10.29 6.15
N GLN A 295 14.67 9.80 4.94
CA GLN A 295 15.80 9.23 4.20
C GLN A 295 16.92 10.26 3.98
N ALA A 296 16.57 11.54 3.84
CA ALA A 296 17.54 12.62 3.73
C ALA A 296 18.43 12.72 4.98
N ASP A 297 17.81 12.60 6.18
CA ASP A 297 18.55 12.62 7.44
C ASP A 297 19.47 11.40 7.56
N VAL A 298 19.01 10.22 7.15
CA VAL A 298 19.82 9.00 7.13
C VAL A 298 21.01 9.17 6.17
N ILE A 299 20.78 9.65 4.94
CA ILE A 299 21.84 9.87 3.95
C ILE A 299 22.84 10.91 4.43
N ALA A 300 22.38 11.98 5.09
CA ALA A 300 23.26 13.01 5.64
C ALA A 300 24.29 12.44 6.64
N GLN A 301 23.88 11.43 7.42
CA GLN A 301 24.70 10.78 8.45
C GLN A 301 25.50 9.57 7.94
N LEU A 302 25.31 9.13 6.69
CA LEU A 302 26.13 8.08 6.10
C LEU A 302 27.58 8.55 5.93
N SER A 303 28.53 7.63 6.07
CA SER A 303 29.91 7.85 5.64
C SER A 303 29.95 8.14 4.13
N ASP A 304 30.99 8.83 3.65
CA ASP A 304 31.13 9.12 2.20
C ASP A 304 31.15 7.82 1.38
N ARG A 305 31.81 6.77 1.87
CA ARG A 305 31.82 5.44 1.26
C ARG A 305 30.40 4.85 1.14
N ASP A 306 29.58 5.00 2.18
CA ASP A 306 28.23 4.46 2.20
C ASP A 306 27.27 5.32 1.35
N LYS A 307 27.52 6.63 1.23
CA LYS A 307 26.81 7.50 0.27
C LYS A 307 27.06 7.05 -1.17
N ASP A 308 28.31 6.83 -1.55
CA ASP A 308 28.66 6.35 -2.89
C ASP A 308 28.00 5.00 -3.19
N ARG A 309 28.05 4.10 -2.23
CA ARG A 309 27.40 2.78 -2.33
C ARG A 309 25.88 2.89 -2.42
N PHE A 310 25.27 3.78 -1.65
CA PHE A 310 23.84 4.08 -1.71
C PHE A 310 23.41 4.53 -3.11
N PHE A 311 24.10 5.54 -3.68
CA PHE A 311 23.77 6.06 -5.00
C PHE A 311 24.00 5.02 -6.11
N SER A 312 25.06 4.23 -6.01
CA SER A 312 25.32 3.12 -6.93
C SER A 312 24.23 2.05 -6.92
N LEU A 313 23.79 1.64 -5.72
CA LEU A 313 22.70 0.67 -5.55
C LEU A 313 21.37 1.23 -6.07
N LYS A 314 21.06 2.49 -5.76
CA LYS A 314 19.86 3.16 -6.23
C LYS A 314 19.81 3.20 -7.77
N ASN A 315 20.88 3.61 -8.43
CA ASN A 315 20.98 3.59 -9.89
C ASN A 315 20.83 2.18 -10.46
N SER A 316 21.35 1.16 -9.77
CA SER A 316 21.22 -0.24 -10.20
C SER A 316 19.77 -0.74 -10.06
N ILE A 317 19.05 -0.34 -9.01
CA ILE A 317 17.64 -0.65 -8.80
C ILE A 317 16.77 0.01 -9.89
N GLU A 318 17.03 1.27 -10.22
CA GLU A 318 16.31 1.99 -11.28
C GLU A 318 16.49 1.30 -12.65
N LYS A 319 17.68 0.81 -12.97
CA LYS A 319 17.95 0.07 -14.20
C LYS A 319 17.31 -1.32 -14.27
N THR A 320 16.91 -1.89 -13.13
CA THR A 320 16.17 -3.16 -13.05
C THR A 320 14.66 -2.97 -13.05
N SER A 321 14.16 -1.73 -13.19
CA SER A 321 12.73 -1.45 -13.36
C SER A 321 12.30 -1.85 -14.77
N VAL A 322 11.33 -2.76 -14.86
CA VAL A 322 10.70 -3.25 -16.10
C VAL A 322 9.37 -2.52 -16.30
#